data_a08113c4a00fc4470de3dc5d27a10e3b
#
_entry.id   a08113c4a00fc4470de3dc5d27a10e3b
#
_cell.length_a   1.000
_cell.length_b   1.000
_cell.length_c   1.000
_cell.angle_alpha   90.00
_cell.angle_beta   90.00
_cell.angle_gamma   90.00
#
_symmetry.space_group_name_H-M   'P 1'
#
loop_
_entity.id
_entity.type
_entity.pdbx_description
1 polymer ?
#
loop_
_entity_poly.entity_id
_entity_poly.type
_entity_poly.pdbx_seq_one_letter_code
_entity_poly.pdbx_strand_id
1 'polypeptide(L)'
;MSVRPDIQFIDEDQPPPMYDLIIGLETLANWKAILNFHDKTVTIDHVELPMQSLQSLCNPKILNNLYREATEPSISKAATSRVTKILDAKYDKANLPKVVEDNCKHLQVQERNALLRLLLQHEVLFDGTLGDWRDELVSFELKPEAKPYHGRPFPIPRVHRDTIKTEVARLVEIGVLKPIQESEWAFPSFIIPKKSKDPGKPGTVRFLSDLRELNKRVIRKPYPLPKISTVLQELEGFQYATALDLNMGYYTLRLDLKTSAMCTIIFPWGKFSYQRLPMGASNAPDVFQAKVNSLFNDLEYVRAYIDDLLILSSSTFEDHLDKLGKVLQRLQDKGLRLNAPKSTFATDEIEYLGYTLTRNGIKPQEEKVSAILALQPPTNVKQLRRVLGIIQYYRDIWEKRTDLLAPLTDLVGECGTTKTTKKKGTKKASWHWDDIHQQAFESIKAMIARDIVLAYPDFSKKFVIYTDASKRQLGAVITQNNRPIAFFSRKLNSAQT
;
A
#
# COMPACT_ATOMS: atom_id res chain seq x y z
N MET A 1 14.62 13.78 -5.25
CA MET A 1 15.47 13.16 -4.21
C MET A 1 15.00 13.64 -2.85
N SER A 2 14.46 12.79 -1.98
CA SER A 2 14.20 13.16 -0.59
C SER A 2 15.40 12.67 0.21
N VAL A 3 16.35 13.55 0.43
CA VAL A 3 17.38 13.35 1.43
C VAL A 3 16.72 13.67 2.77
N ARG A 4 16.70 12.73 3.71
CA ARG A 4 16.44 13.06 5.11
C ARG A 4 17.77 13.56 5.66
N PRO A 5 17.92 14.84 5.99
CA PRO A 5 19.08 15.27 6.74
C PRO A 5 19.05 14.56 8.09
N ASP A 6 20.19 14.07 8.56
CA ASP A 6 20.34 13.63 9.93
C ASP A 6 20.30 14.89 10.79
N ILE A 7 19.11 15.19 11.34
CA ILE A 7 18.92 16.31 12.27
C ILE A 7 19.29 15.77 13.65
N GLN A 8 20.40 16.24 14.20
CA GLN A 8 20.74 16.04 15.60
C GLN A 8 20.02 17.12 16.43
N PHE A 9 19.17 16.69 17.35
CA PHE A 9 18.59 17.59 18.34
C PHE A 9 19.64 17.86 19.40
N ILE A 10 19.88 19.12 19.70
CA ILE A 10 20.74 19.58 20.79
C ILE A 10 19.88 19.64 22.06
N ASP A 11 20.46 19.20 23.18
CA ASP A 11 19.80 19.12 24.49
C ASP A 11 19.34 20.49 24.97
N GLU A 12 18.15 20.57 25.59
CA GLU A 12 17.52 21.85 26.00
C GLU A 12 18.30 22.63 27.11
N ASP A 13 19.31 22.01 27.72
CA ASP A 13 20.10 22.62 28.81
C ASP A 13 21.35 23.39 28.34
N GLN A 14 21.53 23.55 27.01
CA GLN A 14 22.63 24.37 26.49
C GLN A 14 22.15 25.73 25.97
N PRO A 15 22.99 26.79 26.00
CA PRO A 15 22.63 28.08 25.43
C PRO A 15 22.24 27.89 23.95
N PRO A 16 21.23 28.63 23.45
CA PRO A 16 20.71 28.42 22.10
C PRO A 16 21.85 28.45 21.08
N PRO A 17 21.94 27.44 20.21
CA PRO A 17 23.01 27.37 19.23
C PRO A 17 22.90 28.58 18.30
N MET A 18 24.06 29.09 17.88
CA MET A 18 24.12 30.20 16.91
C MET A 18 23.61 29.81 15.49
N TYR A 19 23.10 28.61 15.34
CA TYR A 19 22.71 28.05 14.04
C TYR A 19 21.34 27.43 14.14
N ASP A 20 20.47 27.74 13.19
CA ASP A 20 19.14 27.13 13.06
C ASP A 20 19.21 25.75 12.39
N LEU A 21 20.27 25.47 11.64
CA LEU A 21 20.47 24.23 10.92
C LEU A 21 21.96 24.01 10.60
N ILE A 22 22.46 22.83 10.89
CA ILE A 22 23.79 22.37 10.46
C ILE A 22 23.59 21.31 9.37
N ILE A 23 24.10 21.59 8.16
CA ILE A 23 24.05 20.65 7.04
C ILE A 23 25.37 19.87 6.99
N GLY A 24 25.29 18.55 7.22
CA GLY A 24 26.47 17.68 7.18
C GLY A 24 27.07 17.55 5.78
N LEU A 25 28.37 17.22 5.72
CA LEU A 25 29.12 17.06 4.47
C LEU A 25 28.51 15.99 3.54
N GLU A 26 27.94 14.93 4.08
CA GLU A 26 27.27 13.90 3.32
C GLU A 26 26.01 14.41 2.59
N THR A 27 25.26 15.29 3.26
CA THR A 27 24.10 15.95 2.66
C THR A 27 24.51 16.92 1.54
N LEU A 28 25.56 17.72 1.75
CA LEU A 28 26.10 18.62 0.74
C LEU A 28 26.65 17.82 -0.47
N ALA A 29 27.31 16.70 -0.25
CA ALA A 29 27.78 15.82 -1.30
C ALA A 29 26.62 15.19 -2.10
N ASN A 30 25.56 14.76 -1.42
CA ASN A 30 24.36 14.23 -2.06
C ASN A 30 23.61 15.29 -2.90
N TRP A 31 23.68 16.54 -2.50
CA TRP A 31 23.14 17.68 -3.26
C TRP A 31 24.08 18.16 -4.36
N LYS A 32 25.30 17.56 -4.47
CA LYS A 32 26.36 18.01 -5.37
C LYS A 32 26.68 19.50 -5.18
N ALA A 33 26.65 19.95 -3.93
CA ALA A 33 26.95 21.32 -3.59
C ALA A 33 28.44 21.65 -3.90
N ILE A 34 28.66 22.75 -4.59
CA ILE A 34 30.01 23.28 -4.86
C ILE A 34 30.27 24.44 -3.89
N LEU A 35 31.25 24.28 -3.02
CA LEU A 35 31.68 25.32 -2.11
C LEU A 35 32.88 26.07 -2.70
N ASN A 36 32.66 27.34 -3.08
CA ASN A 36 33.73 28.19 -3.59
C ASN A 36 34.15 29.16 -2.48
N PHE A 37 35.24 28.89 -1.81
CA PHE A 37 35.76 29.71 -0.74
C PHE A 37 36.49 30.99 -1.25
N HIS A 38 36.88 31.01 -2.50
CA HIS A 38 37.51 32.18 -3.10
C HIS A 38 36.47 33.31 -3.32
N ASP A 39 35.38 32.97 -3.97
CA ASP A 39 34.29 33.89 -4.28
C ASP A 39 33.22 33.94 -3.17
N LYS A 40 33.40 33.12 -2.12
CA LYS A 40 32.48 32.98 -0.98
C LYS A 40 31.06 32.64 -1.41
N THR A 41 30.92 31.64 -2.28
CA THR A 41 29.63 31.18 -2.78
C THR A 41 29.42 29.69 -2.57
N VAL A 42 28.16 29.30 -2.45
CA VAL A 42 27.70 27.91 -2.45
C VAL A 42 26.76 27.73 -3.63
N THR A 43 27.08 26.78 -4.51
CA THR A 43 26.19 26.44 -5.63
C THR A 43 25.49 25.12 -5.33
N ILE A 44 24.16 25.12 -5.37
CA ILE A 44 23.32 23.93 -5.18
C ILE A 44 22.31 23.92 -6.33
N ASP A 45 22.26 22.83 -7.08
CA ASP A 45 21.30 22.62 -8.18
C ASP A 45 21.27 23.81 -9.18
N HIS A 46 22.46 24.31 -9.57
CA HIS A 46 22.69 25.47 -10.46
C HIS A 46 22.28 26.83 -9.89
N VAL A 47 21.93 26.92 -8.60
CA VAL A 47 21.68 28.19 -7.92
C VAL A 47 22.91 28.55 -7.10
N GLU A 48 23.49 29.72 -7.39
CA GLU A 48 24.63 30.24 -6.66
C GLU A 48 24.16 31.18 -5.53
N LEU A 49 24.58 30.85 -4.29
CA LEU A 49 24.23 31.57 -3.07
C LEU A 49 25.49 32.15 -2.42
N PRO A 50 25.50 33.41 -2.00
CA PRO A 50 26.64 33.98 -1.31
C PRO A 50 26.81 33.40 0.11
N MET A 51 28.05 33.04 0.50
CA MET A 51 28.37 32.69 1.88
C MET A 51 28.32 33.94 2.75
N GLN A 52 27.55 33.90 3.81
CA GLN A 52 27.41 35.03 4.74
C GLN A 52 28.42 34.96 5.87
N SER A 53 28.94 36.10 6.29
CA SER A 53 29.80 36.18 7.49
C SER A 53 28.96 36.10 8.77
N LEU A 54 29.55 35.60 9.88
CA LEU A 54 28.91 35.58 11.19
C LEU A 54 28.34 36.93 11.61
N GLN A 55 29.02 38.04 11.26
CA GLN A 55 28.55 39.40 11.58
C GLN A 55 27.32 39.82 10.75
N SER A 56 27.19 39.34 9.52
CA SER A 56 26.01 39.65 8.72
C SER A 56 24.79 38.83 9.13
N LEU A 57 24.96 37.63 9.67
CA LEU A 57 23.87 36.82 10.22
C LEU A 57 23.20 37.42 11.46
N CYS A 58 23.91 38.29 12.21
CA CYS A 58 23.35 38.99 13.36
C CYS A 58 22.52 40.23 13.00
N ASN A 59 22.37 40.56 11.69
CA ASN A 59 21.56 41.68 11.24
C ASN A 59 20.12 41.27 11.01
N PRO A 60 19.11 41.76 11.78
CA PRO A 60 17.72 41.38 11.67
C PRO A 60 17.10 41.58 10.24
N LYS A 61 17.62 42.56 9.49
CA LYS A 61 17.17 42.79 8.09
C LYS A 61 17.67 41.71 7.14
N ILE A 62 18.88 41.21 7.36
CA ILE A 62 19.47 40.13 6.54
C ILE A 62 18.83 38.81 6.90
N LEU A 63 18.61 38.52 8.17
CA LEU A 63 17.84 37.36 8.63
C LEU A 63 16.42 37.36 8.05
N ASN A 64 15.71 38.48 8.09
CA ASN A 64 14.37 38.58 7.49
C ASN A 64 14.37 38.43 5.96
N ASN A 65 15.39 38.91 5.26
CA ASN A 65 15.52 38.68 3.82
C ASN A 65 15.88 37.22 3.49
N LEU A 66 16.79 36.60 4.24
CA LEU A 66 17.11 35.18 4.10
C LEU A 66 15.90 34.27 4.44
N TYR A 67 15.13 34.63 5.47
CA TYR A 67 13.85 33.98 5.78
C TYR A 67 12.84 34.16 4.65
N ARG A 68 12.79 35.32 4.03
CA ARG A 68 11.89 35.62 2.92
C ARG A 68 12.32 34.93 1.63
N GLU A 69 13.62 34.88 1.31
CA GLU A 69 14.17 34.15 0.17
C GLU A 69 14.13 32.62 0.35
N ALA A 70 14.35 32.12 1.56
CA ALA A 70 14.20 30.70 1.89
C ALA A 70 12.73 30.25 1.92
N THR A 71 11.78 31.16 2.22
CA THR A 71 10.35 30.90 2.24
C THR A 71 9.63 31.23 0.92
N GLU A 72 10.26 31.99 0.03
CA GLU A 72 9.84 32.19 -1.34
C GLU A 72 10.82 31.44 -2.28
N PRO A 73 10.66 30.15 -2.48
CA PRO A 73 11.43 29.48 -3.51
C PRO A 73 11.12 30.18 -4.83
N SER A 74 12.14 30.57 -5.57
CA SER A 74 12.02 30.90 -6.99
C SER A 74 11.58 29.62 -7.72
N ILE A 75 10.30 29.33 -7.61
CA ILE A 75 9.69 28.20 -8.28
C ILE A 75 9.73 28.57 -9.74
N SER A 76 10.61 27.93 -10.51
CA SER A 76 10.55 28.03 -11.96
C SER A 76 9.10 27.77 -12.38
N LYS A 77 8.57 28.50 -13.36
CA LYS A 77 7.21 28.33 -13.87
C LYS A 77 6.89 26.87 -14.24
N ALA A 78 7.90 26.06 -14.49
CA ALA A 78 7.79 24.60 -14.70
C ALA A 78 7.49 23.80 -13.41
N ALA A 79 7.83 24.30 -12.21
CA ALA A 79 7.51 23.63 -10.96
C ALA A 79 6.08 23.95 -10.47
N THR A 80 5.52 25.10 -10.86
CA THR A 80 4.14 25.51 -10.51
C THR A 80 3.07 24.73 -11.28
N SER A 81 3.40 24.08 -12.39
CA SER A 81 2.44 23.29 -13.17
C SER A 81 2.27 21.84 -12.66
N ARG A 82 3.04 21.40 -11.67
CA ARG A 82 2.87 20.08 -11.04
C ARG A 82 1.73 20.13 -10.04
N VAL A 83 0.50 20.16 -10.54
CA VAL A 83 -0.69 20.00 -9.72
C VAL A 83 -0.62 18.60 -9.11
N THR A 84 -0.30 18.54 -7.81
CA THR A 84 -0.30 17.30 -7.06
C THR A 84 -1.74 16.83 -6.87
N LYS A 85 -2.12 15.72 -7.48
CA LYS A 85 -3.47 15.15 -7.36
C LYS A 85 -3.52 14.17 -6.21
N ILE A 86 -4.61 14.19 -5.44
CA ILE A 86 -4.87 13.15 -4.44
C ILE A 86 -5.35 11.89 -5.16
N LEU A 87 -4.76 10.74 -4.84
CA LEU A 87 -4.95 9.46 -5.54
C LEU A 87 -6.40 8.99 -5.56
N ASP A 88 -7.15 9.32 -4.49
CA ASP A 88 -8.52 8.84 -4.27
C ASP A 88 -9.55 9.96 -4.52
N ALA A 89 -9.14 11.06 -5.17
CA ALA A 89 -9.90 12.32 -5.14
C ALA A 89 -10.89 12.52 -6.28
N LYS A 90 -10.85 11.74 -7.34
CA LYS A 90 -11.76 11.95 -8.48
C LYS A 90 -12.17 10.61 -9.08
N TYR A 91 -13.40 10.31 -8.83
CA TYR A 91 -14.12 9.32 -9.61
C TYR A 91 -15.22 10.07 -10.36
N ASP A 92 -14.93 10.44 -11.59
CA ASP A 92 -15.95 10.96 -12.48
C ASP A 92 -16.86 9.81 -12.92
N LYS A 93 -18.10 10.10 -13.32
CA LYS A 93 -18.99 9.10 -13.92
C LYS A 93 -18.24 8.39 -15.05
N ALA A 94 -18.24 7.07 -15.01
CA ALA A 94 -17.53 6.28 -16.00
C ALA A 94 -18.22 6.33 -17.35
N ASN A 95 -17.45 6.50 -18.42
CA ASN A 95 -17.92 6.29 -19.78
C ASN A 95 -17.83 4.79 -20.10
N LEU A 96 -18.90 4.04 -19.75
CA LEU A 96 -18.93 2.59 -19.90
C LEU A 96 -18.68 2.11 -21.35
N PRO A 97 -19.25 2.72 -22.41
CA PRO A 97 -18.89 2.38 -23.78
C PRO A 97 -17.39 2.43 -24.04
N LYS A 98 -16.73 3.51 -23.61
CA LYS A 98 -15.30 3.68 -23.77
C LYS A 98 -14.49 2.68 -22.94
N VAL A 99 -14.92 2.40 -21.69
CA VAL A 99 -14.26 1.39 -20.83
C VAL A 99 -14.30 0.01 -21.48
N VAL A 100 -15.45 -0.40 -22.03
CA VAL A 100 -15.58 -1.69 -22.71
C VAL A 100 -14.77 -1.72 -24.01
N GLU A 101 -14.76 -0.63 -24.79
CA GLU A 101 -13.97 -0.54 -26.02
C GLU A 101 -12.47 -0.63 -25.77
N ASP A 102 -11.97 0.10 -24.75
CA ASP A 102 -10.54 0.19 -24.44
C ASP A 102 -10.01 -1.08 -23.73
N ASN A 103 -10.78 -1.61 -22.76
CA ASN A 103 -10.31 -2.64 -21.84
C ASN A 103 -10.77 -4.07 -22.21
N CYS A 104 -11.78 -4.24 -23.06
CA CYS A 104 -12.33 -5.54 -23.39
C CYS A 104 -12.07 -5.97 -24.85
N LYS A 105 -10.90 -5.60 -25.40
CA LYS A 105 -10.51 -5.93 -26.81
C LYS A 105 -10.34 -7.42 -27.05
N HIS A 106 -10.14 -8.19 -26.00
CA HIS A 106 -10.03 -9.66 -26.01
C HIS A 106 -11.38 -10.36 -26.28
N LEU A 107 -12.51 -9.66 -26.08
CA LEU A 107 -13.84 -10.19 -26.33
C LEU A 107 -14.28 -9.98 -27.80
N GLN A 108 -15.13 -10.87 -28.32
CA GLN A 108 -15.77 -10.69 -29.59
C GLN A 108 -16.74 -9.51 -29.58
N VAL A 109 -17.09 -8.95 -30.72
CA VAL A 109 -18.00 -7.80 -30.83
C VAL A 109 -19.35 -8.08 -30.17
N GLN A 110 -19.90 -9.28 -30.35
CA GLN A 110 -21.18 -9.68 -29.76
C GLN A 110 -21.10 -9.75 -28.23
N GLU A 111 -19.99 -10.32 -27.69
CA GLU A 111 -19.72 -10.41 -26.26
C GLU A 111 -19.55 -9.02 -25.63
N ARG A 112 -18.78 -8.13 -26.29
CA ARG A 112 -18.63 -6.72 -25.84
C ARG A 112 -19.97 -6.00 -25.75
N ASN A 113 -20.83 -6.18 -26.75
CA ASN A 113 -22.16 -5.58 -26.78
C ASN A 113 -23.07 -6.14 -25.66
N ALA A 114 -22.98 -7.43 -25.37
CA ALA A 114 -23.73 -8.07 -24.30
C ALA A 114 -23.23 -7.57 -22.91
N LEU A 115 -21.91 -7.51 -22.70
CA LEU A 115 -21.32 -6.95 -21.49
C LEU A 115 -21.72 -5.48 -21.30
N LEU A 116 -21.61 -4.66 -22.36
CA LEU A 116 -21.98 -3.24 -22.28
C LEU A 116 -23.45 -3.06 -21.89
N ARG A 117 -24.36 -3.86 -22.45
CA ARG A 117 -25.78 -3.83 -22.08
C ARG A 117 -25.99 -4.14 -20.61
N LEU A 118 -25.30 -5.16 -20.08
CA LEU A 118 -25.37 -5.49 -18.65
C LEU A 118 -24.84 -4.35 -17.77
N LEU A 119 -23.69 -3.76 -18.11
CA LEU A 119 -23.13 -2.65 -17.34
C LEU A 119 -24.02 -1.40 -17.36
N LEU A 120 -24.66 -1.11 -18.49
CA LEU A 120 -25.62 0.00 -18.62
C LEU A 120 -26.89 -0.21 -17.79
N GLN A 121 -27.37 -1.45 -17.63
CA GLN A 121 -28.48 -1.77 -16.72
C GLN A 121 -28.14 -1.42 -15.27
N HIS A 122 -26.86 -1.44 -14.91
CA HIS A 122 -26.33 -1.12 -13.59
C HIS A 122 -25.50 0.18 -13.57
N GLU A 123 -25.79 1.13 -14.47
CA GLU A 123 -25.00 2.36 -14.66
C GLU A 123 -24.83 3.15 -13.35
N VAL A 124 -25.79 3.09 -12.46
CA VAL A 124 -25.76 3.74 -11.15
C VAL A 124 -24.55 3.30 -10.30
N LEU A 125 -24.05 2.09 -10.50
CA LEU A 125 -22.84 1.61 -9.80
C LEU A 125 -21.59 2.38 -10.20
N PHE A 126 -21.57 2.98 -11.38
CA PHE A 126 -20.42 3.59 -12.04
C PHE A 126 -20.55 5.12 -12.16
N ASP A 127 -21.44 5.73 -11.37
CA ASP A 127 -21.75 7.16 -11.41
C ASP A 127 -20.65 8.05 -10.80
N GLY A 128 -19.60 7.46 -10.20
CA GLY A 128 -18.50 8.17 -9.56
C GLY A 128 -18.81 8.74 -8.19
N THR A 129 -20.02 8.58 -7.69
CA THR A 129 -20.43 9.08 -6.36
C THR A 129 -19.92 8.18 -5.23
N LEU A 130 -20.03 8.66 -4.00
CA LEU A 130 -19.80 7.85 -2.81
C LEU A 130 -20.97 6.88 -2.61
N GLY A 131 -20.66 5.60 -2.42
CA GLY A 131 -21.65 4.62 -2.01
C GLY A 131 -22.22 4.90 -0.62
N ASP A 132 -23.38 4.36 -0.34
CA ASP A 132 -24.06 4.49 0.94
C ASP A 132 -24.66 3.15 1.38
N TRP A 133 -23.90 2.43 2.16
CA TRP A 133 -24.35 1.16 2.75
C TRP A 133 -25.31 1.48 3.92
N ARG A 134 -26.60 1.33 3.69
CA ARG A 134 -27.66 1.82 4.59
C ARG A 134 -28.02 0.88 5.74
N ASP A 135 -27.27 -0.19 5.93
CA ASP A 135 -27.46 -1.11 7.05
C ASP A 135 -27.07 -0.46 8.39
N GLU A 136 -26.76 -1.26 9.40
CA GLU A 136 -26.34 -0.82 10.72
C GLU A 136 -25.16 0.15 10.71
N LEU A 137 -25.21 1.13 11.61
CA LEU A 137 -24.10 2.05 11.86
C LEU A 137 -22.93 1.31 12.49
N VAL A 138 -21.72 1.67 12.10
CA VAL A 138 -20.49 1.13 12.70
C VAL A 138 -20.25 1.80 14.04
N SER A 139 -20.07 0.98 15.08
CA SER A 139 -19.77 1.42 16.43
C SER A 139 -18.44 0.87 16.91
N PHE A 140 -17.62 1.72 17.55
CA PHE A 140 -16.39 1.35 18.21
C PHE A 140 -16.58 1.39 19.73
N GLU A 141 -16.08 0.34 20.39
CA GLU A 141 -16.03 0.27 21.84
C GLU A 141 -14.66 0.67 22.34
N LEU A 142 -14.62 1.49 23.39
CA LEU A 142 -13.37 1.85 24.06
C LEU A 142 -13.01 0.81 25.11
N LYS A 143 -11.72 0.61 25.31
CA LYS A 143 -11.21 -0.14 26.45
C LYS A 143 -11.63 0.52 27.76
N PRO A 144 -11.80 -0.25 28.85
CA PRO A 144 -11.98 0.33 30.17
C PRO A 144 -10.89 1.37 30.46
N GLU A 145 -11.27 2.49 31.06
CA GLU A 145 -10.37 3.60 31.43
C GLU A 145 -9.66 4.31 30.25
N ALA A 146 -10.04 4.04 29.01
CA ALA A 146 -9.50 4.78 27.86
C ALA A 146 -9.90 6.24 27.92
N LYS A 147 -8.89 7.13 27.99
CA LYS A 147 -9.11 8.58 27.99
C LYS A 147 -9.03 9.11 26.56
N PRO A 148 -9.78 10.18 26.25
CA PRO A 148 -9.65 10.88 24.97
C PRO A 148 -8.19 11.30 24.71
N TYR A 149 -7.84 11.38 23.42
CA TYR A 149 -6.54 11.82 22.98
C TYR A 149 -6.67 13.04 22.06
N HIS A 150 -5.98 14.10 22.42
CA HIS A 150 -5.93 15.34 21.66
C HIS A 150 -4.49 15.62 21.21
N GLY A 151 -4.17 15.25 19.96
CA GLY A 151 -2.88 15.51 19.32
C GLY A 151 -2.80 16.93 18.76
N ARG A 152 -1.56 17.39 18.52
CA ARG A 152 -1.32 18.66 17.80
C ARG A 152 -1.38 18.43 16.29
N PRO A 153 -1.87 19.39 15.49
CA PRO A 153 -1.85 19.25 14.03
C PRO A 153 -0.40 19.19 13.52
N PHE A 154 -0.16 18.35 12.51
CA PHE A 154 1.12 18.36 11.84
C PHE A 154 1.29 19.61 10.96
N PRO A 155 2.50 20.17 10.86
CA PRO A 155 2.79 21.22 9.89
C PRO A 155 2.63 20.68 8.47
N ILE A 156 1.94 21.45 7.64
CA ILE A 156 1.69 21.09 6.25
C ILE A 156 2.56 21.96 5.35
N PRO A 157 3.43 21.36 4.52
CA PRO A 157 4.22 22.12 3.55
C PRO A 157 3.34 23.01 2.68
N ARG A 158 3.78 24.23 2.41
CA ARG A 158 3.01 25.22 1.63
C ARG A 158 2.56 24.68 0.28
N VAL A 159 3.44 23.93 -0.39
CA VAL A 159 3.17 23.29 -1.70
C VAL A 159 1.94 22.37 -1.69
N HIS A 160 1.62 21.77 -0.56
CA HIS A 160 0.53 20.79 -0.43
C HIS A 160 -0.71 21.35 0.28
N ARG A 161 -0.65 22.58 0.78
CA ARG A 161 -1.72 23.16 1.62
C ARG A 161 -3.03 23.28 0.87
N ASP A 162 -2.98 23.81 -0.35
CA ASP A 162 -4.20 24.00 -1.14
C ASP A 162 -4.77 22.67 -1.61
N THR A 163 -3.92 21.71 -1.98
CA THR A 163 -4.35 20.34 -2.32
C THR A 163 -5.11 19.67 -1.18
N ILE A 164 -4.59 19.78 0.06
CA ILE A 164 -5.26 19.18 1.23
C ILE A 164 -6.56 19.92 1.55
N LYS A 165 -6.57 21.26 1.50
CA LYS A 165 -7.80 22.03 1.75
C LYS A 165 -8.91 21.68 0.77
N THR A 166 -8.57 21.55 -0.52
CA THR A 166 -9.51 21.14 -1.57
C THR A 166 -10.05 19.74 -1.30
N GLU A 167 -9.20 18.79 -0.89
CA GLU A 167 -9.65 17.44 -0.58
C GLU A 167 -10.51 17.40 0.68
N VAL A 168 -10.14 18.12 1.75
CA VAL A 168 -10.96 18.19 2.96
C VAL A 168 -12.33 18.81 2.64
N ALA A 169 -12.38 19.87 1.82
CA ALA A 169 -13.63 20.48 1.37
C ALA A 169 -14.50 19.48 0.59
N ARG A 170 -13.89 18.72 -0.33
CA ARG A 170 -14.57 17.65 -1.07
C ARG A 170 -15.11 16.56 -0.14
N LEU A 171 -14.29 16.10 0.84
CA LEU A 171 -14.74 15.10 1.80
C LEU A 171 -15.88 15.60 2.71
N VAL A 172 -15.94 16.90 2.96
CA VAL A 172 -17.08 17.53 3.66
C VAL A 172 -18.31 17.55 2.75
N GLU A 173 -18.15 17.94 1.50
CA GLU A 173 -19.24 18.00 0.51
C GLU A 173 -19.92 16.65 0.31
N ILE A 174 -19.13 15.57 0.17
CA ILE A 174 -19.66 14.20 0.01
C ILE A 174 -20.06 13.54 1.33
N GLY A 175 -20.00 14.25 2.47
CA GLY A 175 -20.46 13.75 3.77
C GLY A 175 -19.56 12.72 4.44
N VAL A 176 -18.27 12.64 4.07
CA VAL A 176 -17.27 11.83 4.77
C VAL A 176 -16.77 12.52 6.02
N LEU A 177 -16.56 13.83 5.94
CA LEU A 177 -16.13 14.67 7.05
C LEU A 177 -17.20 15.71 7.41
N LYS A 178 -17.27 16.09 8.68
CA LYS A 178 -18.08 17.19 9.18
C LYS A 178 -17.21 18.15 9.98
N PRO A 179 -17.21 19.46 9.67
CA PRO A 179 -16.48 20.43 10.48
C PRO A 179 -17.09 20.50 11.88
N ILE A 180 -16.22 20.58 12.90
CA ILE A 180 -16.61 20.71 14.30
C ILE A 180 -15.72 21.72 15.01
N GLN A 181 -16.24 22.36 16.05
CA GLN A 181 -15.48 23.33 16.83
C GLN A 181 -14.84 22.67 18.06
N GLU A 182 -15.60 21.87 18.78
CA GLU A 182 -15.18 21.25 20.02
C GLU A 182 -15.10 19.72 19.88
N SER A 183 -14.03 19.14 20.38
CA SER A 183 -13.85 17.70 20.54
C SER A 183 -12.74 17.44 21.54
N GLU A 184 -12.96 16.46 22.39
CA GLU A 184 -11.94 15.89 23.28
C GLU A 184 -10.93 15.02 22.50
N TRP A 185 -11.31 14.58 21.28
CA TRP A 185 -10.50 13.78 20.41
C TRP A 185 -9.95 14.62 19.27
N ALA A 186 -8.67 14.44 18.96
CA ALA A 186 -8.08 15.04 17.78
C ALA A 186 -6.87 14.24 17.31
N PHE A 187 -6.91 13.75 16.07
CA PHE A 187 -5.82 13.01 15.44
C PHE A 187 -5.22 13.83 14.31
N PRO A 188 -3.89 13.99 14.27
CA PRO A 188 -3.26 14.72 13.20
C PRO A 188 -3.41 13.98 11.85
N SER A 189 -3.61 14.75 10.79
CA SER A 189 -3.68 14.22 9.43
C SER A 189 -2.57 14.82 8.57
N PHE A 190 -2.12 14.05 7.58
CA PHE A 190 -1.00 14.40 6.72
C PHE A 190 -1.16 13.77 5.34
N ILE A 191 -0.27 14.13 4.44
CA ILE A 191 -0.20 13.51 3.12
C ILE A 191 1.14 12.83 2.90
N ILE A 192 1.10 11.75 2.13
CA ILE A 192 2.31 11.07 1.65
C ILE A 192 2.40 11.25 0.13
N PRO A 193 3.48 11.87 -0.37
CA PRO A 193 3.74 11.92 -1.79
C PRO A 193 3.96 10.51 -2.35
N LYS A 194 3.30 10.19 -3.45
CA LYS A 194 3.55 8.97 -4.20
C LYS A 194 4.37 9.33 -5.43
N LYS A 195 5.48 8.63 -5.63
CA LYS A 195 6.30 8.83 -6.84
C LYS A 195 5.45 8.50 -8.07
N SER A 196 5.41 9.39 -9.06
CA SER A 196 4.84 9.06 -10.36
C SER A 196 5.67 7.95 -11.00
N LYS A 197 5.03 6.95 -11.59
CA LYS A 197 5.71 5.95 -12.42
C LYS A 197 6.25 6.57 -13.73
N ASP A 198 5.57 7.61 -14.21
CA ASP A 198 5.95 8.34 -15.44
C ASP A 198 6.72 9.62 -15.10
N PRO A 199 7.94 9.81 -15.62
CA PRO A 199 8.78 10.97 -15.32
C PRO A 199 8.15 12.33 -15.65
N GLY A 200 7.13 12.38 -16.51
CA GLY A 200 6.46 13.62 -16.96
C GLY A 200 5.11 13.91 -16.30
N LYS A 201 4.55 12.97 -15.53
CA LYS A 201 3.24 13.18 -14.90
C LYS A 201 3.36 13.79 -13.50
N PRO A 202 2.41 14.66 -13.09
CA PRO A 202 2.38 15.20 -11.74
C PRO A 202 2.30 14.07 -10.70
N GLY A 203 3.10 14.17 -9.64
CA GLY A 203 3.05 13.23 -8.54
C GLY A 203 1.66 13.27 -7.88
N THR A 204 1.21 12.10 -7.36
CA THR A 204 -0.03 12.02 -6.60
C THR A 204 0.27 11.99 -5.11
N VAL A 205 -0.66 12.44 -4.28
CA VAL A 205 -0.55 12.35 -2.82
C VAL A 205 -1.67 11.48 -2.28
N ARG A 206 -1.36 10.77 -1.18
CA ARG A 206 -2.37 10.05 -0.40
C ARG A 206 -2.64 10.82 0.88
N PHE A 207 -3.90 11.10 1.15
CA PHE A 207 -4.37 11.65 2.41
C PHE A 207 -4.41 10.55 3.49
N LEU A 208 -3.90 10.83 4.67
CA LEU A 208 -3.85 9.87 5.78
C LEU A 208 -4.16 10.56 7.11
N SER A 209 -4.91 9.88 7.95
CA SER A 209 -5.15 10.27 9.35
C SER A 209 -4.37 9.34 10.29
N ASP A 210 -3.64 9.91 11.24
CA ASP A 210 -2.87 9.15 12.22
C ASP A 210 -3.75 8.67 13.37
N LEU A 211 -4.43 7.57 13.14
CA LEU A 211 -5.33 6.95 14.11
C LEU A 211 -4.64 5.96 15.06
N ARG A 212 -3.30 5.94 15.13
CA ARG A 212 -2.57 5.00 16.01
C ARG A 212 -2.97 5.12 17.48
N GLU A 213 -3.21 6.35 17.96
CA GLU A 213 -3.65 6.57 19.33
C GLU A 213 -5.11 6.18 19.57
N LEU A 214 -5.99 6.27 18.55
CA LEU A 214 -7.32 5.69 18.59
C LEU A 214 -7.23 4.15 18.68
N ASN A 215 -6.42 3.54 17.83
CA ASN A 215 -6.24 2.09 17.75
C ASN A 215 -5.73 1.46 19.06
N LYS A 216 -4.97 2.21 19.88
CA LYS A 216 -4.56 1.74 21.21
C LYS A 216 -5.71 1.71 22.21
N ARG A 217 -6.74 2.54 22.02
CA ARG A 217 -7.85 2.79 22.94
C ARG A 217 -9.12 2.03 22.62
N VAL A 218 -9.33 1.69 21.34
CA VAL A 218 -10.49 0.90 20.92
C VAL A 218 -10.28 -0.59 21.19
N ILE A 219 -11.38 -1.30 21.46
CA ILE A 219 -11.41 -2.75 21.51
C ILE A 219 -11.50 -3.26 20.08
N ARG A 220 -10.48 -4.01 19.64
CA ARG A 220 -10.53 -4.66 18.33
C ARG A 220 -11.39 -5.91 18.43
N LYS A 221 -12.37 -6.02 17.54
CA LYS A 221 -13.19 -7.22 17.32
C LYS A 221 -12.71 -7.87 16.02
N PRO A 222 -11.75 -8.82 16.10
CA PRO A 222 -11.18 -9.42 14.91
C PRO A 222 -12.22 -10.24 14.15
N TYR A 223 -12.26 -10.05 12.84
CA TYR A 223 -12.96 -10.92 11.92
C TYR A 223 -11.94 -11.82 11.21
N PRO A 224 -12.27 -13.09 10.90
CA PRO A 224 -11.35 -13.99 10.21
C PRO A 224 -11.09 -13.53 8.78
N LEU A 225 -10.10 -12.63 8.62
CA LEU A 225 -9.59 -12.25 7.30
C LEU A 225 -8.89 -13.47 6.69
N PRO A 226 -9.30 -13.95 5.51
CA PRO A 226 -8.66 -15.08 4.88
C PRO A 226 -7.20 -14.73 4.54
N LYS A 227 -6.31 -15.70 4.65
CA LYS A 227 -4.94 -15.53 4.14
C LYS A 227 -4.99 -15.57 2.62
N ILE A 228 -4.19 -14.72 1.97
CA ILE A 228 -4.10 -14.68 0.51
C ILE A 228 -3.79 -16.08 -0.06
N SER A 229 -2.85 -16.82 0.56
CA SER A 229 -2.54 -18.19 0.16
C SER A 229 -3.74 -19.14 0.25
N THR A 230 -4.58 -19.00 1.28
CA THR A 230 -5.81 -19.81 1.40
C THR A 230 -6.81 -19.46 0.30
N VAL A 231 -7.03 -18.15 0.06
CA VAL A 231 -7.92 -17.71 -1.04
C VAL A 231 -7.47 -18.28 -2.37
N LEU A 232 -6.17 -18.24 -2.65
CA LEU A 232 -5.61 -18.75 -3.91
C LEU A 232 -5.70 -20.27 -4.02
N GLN A 233 -5.55 -21.00 -2.92
CA GLN A 233 -5.67 -22.47 -2.88
C GLN A 233 -7.10 -22.95 -3.06
N GLU A 234 -8.09 -22.13 -2.74
CA GLU A 234 -9.53 -22.42 -2.94
C GLU A 234 -10.03 -22.00 -4.34
N LEU A 235 -9.16 -21.47 -5.19
CA LEU A 235 -9.54 -21.16 -6.57
C LEU A 235 -9.55 -22.42 -7.41
N GLU A 236 -10.59 -22.53 -8.22
CA GLU A 236 -10.71 -23.52 -9.28
C GLU A 236 -10.38 -22.91 -10.63
N GLY A 237 -10.12 -23.73 -11.64
CA GLY A 237 -9.91 -23.28 -13.01
C GLY A 237 -11.12 -22.53 -13.53
N PHE A 238 -10.88 -21.49 -14.32
CA PHE A 238 -11.94 -20.63 -14.89
C PHE A 238 -11.74 -20.44 -16.41
N GLN A 239 -12.82 -20.05 -17.08
CA GLN A 239 -12.80 -19.59 -18.47
C GLN A 239 -12.85 -18.06 -18.56
N TYR A 240 -13.64 -17.44 -17.67
CA TYR A 240 -13.79 -15.99 -17.58
C TYR A 240 -13.65 -15.53 -16.14
N ALA A 241 -12.93 -14.43 -15.95
CA ALA A 241 -12.74 -13.78 -14.66
C ALA A 241 -13.07 -12.28 -14.76
N THR A 242 -13.75 -11.76 -13.75
CA THR A 242 -13.99 -10.32 -13.57
C THR A 242 -13.48 -9.90 -12.20
N ALA A 243 -12.66 -8.86 -12.14
CA ALA A 243 -12.28 -8.20 -10.89
C ALA A 243 -12.95 -6.82 -10.80
N LEU A 244 -13.67 -6.58 -9.73
CA LEU A 244 -14.34 -5.32 -9.46
C LEU A 244 -13.64 -4.58 -8.32
N ASP A 245 -13.34 -3.30 -8.52
CA ASP A 245 -12.77 -2.38 -7.50
C ASP A 245 -13.90 -1.55 -6.90
N LEU A 246 -14.12 -1.69 -5.58
CA LEU A 246 -15.13 -0.92 -4.86
C LEU A 246 -14.70 0.54 -4.69
N ASN A 247 -15.56 1.46 -5.08
CA ASN A 247 -15.28 2.88 -4.98
C ASN A 247 -15.36 3.36 -3.54
N MET A 248 -14.23 3.81 -2.97
CA MET A 248 -14.14 4.35 -1.60
C MET A 248 -14.75 3.41 -0.54
N GLY A 249 -14.50 2.09 -0.63
CA GLY A 249 -15.19 1.03 0.10
C GLY A 249 -15.47 1.33 1.57
N TYR A 250 -14.44 1.69 2.37
CA TYR A 250 -14.63 2.01 3.80
C TYR A 250 -15.57 3.19 4.05
N TYR A 251 -15.51 4.23 3.21
CA TYR A 251 -16.37 5.42 3.37
C TYR A 251 -17.84 5.16 3.04
N THR A 252 -18.18 4.00 2.46
CA THR A 252 -19.58 3.62 2.25
C THR A 252 -20.30 3.33 3.57
N LEU A 253 -19.57 2.95 4.62
CA LEU A 253 -20.10 2.62 5.93
C LEU A 253 -20.23 3.86 6.82
N ARG A 254 -21.41 4.06 7.39
CA ARG A 254 -21.70 5.17 8.32
C ARG A 254 -21.23 4.83 9.73
N LEU A 255 -20.77 5.84 10.46
CA LEU A 255 -20.47 5.73 11.89
C LEU A 255 -21.66 6.18 12.74
N ASP A 256 -21.80 5.63 13.94
CA ASP A 256 -22.66 6.19 14.95
C ASP A 256 -22.07 7.53 15.49
N LEU A 257 -22.89 8.31 16.18
CA LEU A 257 -22.50 9.63 16.69
C LEU A 257 -21.31 9.56 17.65
N LYS A 258 -21.25 8.54 18.50
CA LYS A 258 -20.17 8.35 19.48
C LYS A 258 -18.86 8.01 18.79
N THR A 259 -18.89 7.09 17.85
CA THR A 259 -17.71 6.70 17.05
C THR A 259 -17.24 7.83 16.15
N SER A 260 -18.17 8.57 15.55
CA SER A 260 -17.87 9.77 14.77
C SER A 260 -17.10 10.81 15.61
N ALA A 261 -17.54 11.10 16.83
CA ALA A 261 -16.85 12.00 17.75
C ALA A 261 -15.44 11.50 18.10
N MET A 262 -15.28 10.19 18.32
CA MET A 262 -13.97 9.56 18.57
C MET A 262 -13.02 9.62 17.35
N CYS A 263 -13.55 9.67 16.14
CA CYS A 263 -12.77 9.74 14.90
C CYS A 263 -12.56 11.20 14.42
N THR A 264 -12.30 12.11 15.35
CA THR A 264 -12.02 13.52 15.02
C THR A 264 -10.58 13.71 14.58
N ILE A 265 -10.37 14.42 13.48
CA ILE A 265 -9.06 14.79 12.95
C ILE A 265 -8.83 16.29 13.07
N ILE A 266 -7.56 16.69 13.13
CA ILE A 266 -7.15 18.08 13.29
C ILE A 266 -6.15 18.52 12.23
N PHE A 267 -6.38 19.70 11.70
CA PHE A 267 -5.48 20.45 10.83
C PHE A 267 -5.16 21.81 11.45
N PRO A 268 -4.13 22.53 10.95
CA PRO A 268 -3.83 23.89 11.41
C PRO A 268 -4.99 24.88 11.25
N TRP A 269 -5.99 24.59 10.46
CA TRP A 269 -7.15 25.47 10.18
C TRP A 269 -8.49 24.97 10.76
N GLY A 270 -8.52 23.83 11.47
CA GLY A 270 -9.77 23.36 12.06
C GLY A 270 -9.82 21.87 12.35
N LYS A 271 -10.92 21.46 12.96
CA LYS A 271 -11.20 20.06 13.32
C LYS A 271 -12.36 19.53 12.47
N PHE A 272 -12.30 18.24 12.16
CA PHE A 272 -13.33 17.55 11.38
C PHE A 272 -13.57 16.17 11.98
N SER A 273 -14.83 15.78 12.14
CA SER A 273 -15.18 14.41 12.53
C SER A 273 -15.53 13.57 11.33
N TYR A 274 -15.03 12.33 11.29
CA TYR A 274 -15.45 11.35 10.30
C TYR A 274 -16.90 10.95 10.54
N GLN A 275 -17.73 11.04 9.51
CA GLN A 275 -19.11 10.52 9.51
C GLN A 275 -19.16 9.10 8.93
N ARG A 276 -18.10 8.70 8.28
CA ARG A 276 -17.90 7.42 7.59
C ARG A 276 -16.68 6.70 8.15
N LEU A 277 -16.64 5.39 8.01
CA LEU A 277 -15.55 4.54 8.53
C LEU A 277 -14.19 4.96 7.98
N PRO A 278 -13.28 5.50 8.81
CA PRO A 278 -12.00 6.02 8.32
C PRO A 278 -11.01 4.91 7.99
N MET A 279 -10.27 5.10 6.91
CA MET A 279 -9.08 4.30 6.64
C MET A 279 -8.06 4.48 7.76
N GLY A 280 -7.45 3.37 8.22
CA GLY A 280 -6.44 3.38 9.28
C GLY A 280 -6.99 3.11 10.69
N ALA A 281 -8.30 3.06 10.89
CA ALA A 281 -8.88 2.48 12.10
C ALA A 281 -8.64 0.96 12.12
N SER A 282 -8.20 0.41 13.27
CA SER A 282 -7.84 -1.01 13.38
C SER A 282 -9.00 -1.96 13.12
N ASN A 283 -10.22 -1.51 13.38
CA ASN A 283 -11.45 -2.31 13.17
C ASN A 283 -11.99 -2.19 11.75
N ALA A 284 -11.51 -1.24 10.93
CA ALA A 284 -12.07 -0.97 9.62
C ALA A 284 -12.00 -2.19 8.68
N PRO A 285 -10.85 -2.88 8.52
CA PRO A 285 -10.78 -4.07 7.68
C PRO A 285 -11.69 -5.20 8.17
N ASP A 286 -11.74 -5.41 9.51
CA ASP A 286 -12.54 -6.48 10.13
C ASP A 286 -14.05 -6.25 9.87
N VAL A 287 -14.53 -5.02 10.08
CA VAL A 287 -15.94 -4.65 9.87
C VAL A 287 -16.32 -4.73 8.39
N PHE A 288 -15.46 -4.19 7.52
CA PHE A 288 -15.75 -4.14 6.09
C PHE A 288 -15.77 -5.55 5.49
N GLN A 289 -14.77 -6.39 5.79
CA GLN A 289 -14.73 -7.78 5.32
C GLN A 289 -15.93 -8.59 5.80
N ALA A 290 -16.34 -8.44 7.08
CA ALA A 290 -17.52 -9.11 7.61
C ALA A 290 -18.78 -8.79 6.81
N LYS A 291 -18.98 -7.50 6.48
CA LYS A 291 -20.14 -7.05 5.71
C LYS A 291 -20.08 -7.53 4.26
N VAL A 292 -18.93 -7.44 3.60
CA VAL A 292 -18.76 -7.91 2.22
C VAL A 292 -18.93 -9.43 2.14
N ASN A 293 -18.38 -10.18 3.09
CA ASN A 293 -18.59 -11.63 3.13
C ASN A 293 -20.07 -11.98 3.30
N SER A 294 -20.80 -11.31 4.20
CA SER A 294 -22.23 -11.57 4.39
C SER A 294 -23.07 -11.30 3.12
N LEU A 295 -22.56 -10.45 2.22
CA LEU A 295 -23.23 -10.14 0.97
C LEU A 295 -23.06 -11.24 -0.10
N PHE A 296 -21.96 -12.00 -0.04
CA PHE A 296 -21.56 -12.93 -1.09
C PHE A 296 -21.30 -14.37 -0.63
N ASN A 297 -21.49 -14.71 0.65
CA ASN A 297 -21.14 -16.03 1.21
C ASN A 297 -21.90 -17.21 0.61
N ASP A 298 -23.05 -16.96 -0.02
CA ASP A 298 -23.86 -17.94 -0.74
C ASP A 298 -23.49 -18.07 -2.24
N LEU A 299 -22.55 -17.25 -2.73
CA LEU A 299 -22.08 -17.25 -4.11
C LEU A 299 -20.67 -17.86 -4.19
N GLU A 300 -20.59 -19.18 -4.39
CA GLU A 300 -19.32 -19.93 -4.43
C GLU A 300 -18.34 -19.45 -5.52
N TYR A 301 -18.84 -18.76 -6.55
CA TYR A 301 -18.04 -18.21 -7.64
C TYR A 301 -17.50 -16.80 -7.37
N VAL A 302 -17.77 -16.22 -6.18
CA VAL A 302 -17.26 -14.91 -5.76
C VAL A 302 -16.18 -15.09 -4.69
N ARG A 303 -15.10 -14.37 -4.86
CA ARG A 303 -14.05 -14.22 -3.81
C ARG A 303 -13.92 -12.75 -3.47
N ALA A 304 -14.16 -12.44 -2.20
CA ALA A 304 -14.07 -11.07 -1.71
C ALA A 304 -12.88 -10.94 -0.75
N TYR A 305 -12.02 -9.97 -1.01
CA TYR A 305 -10.92 -9.63 -0.14
C TYR A 305 -10.84 -8.11 0.02
N ILE A 306 -11.42 -7.61 1.12
CA ILE A 306 -11.57 -6.17 1.39
C ILE A 306 -12.27 -5.49 0.20
N ASP A 307 -11.59 -4.59 -0.50
CA ASP A 307 -12.16 -3.80 -1.62
C ASP A 307 -12.14 -4.55 -2.96
N ASP A 308 -11.44 -5.70 -3.05
CA ASP A 308 -11.26 -6.48 -4.27
C ASP A 308 -12.27 -7.61 -4.35
N LEU A 309 -13.16 -7.58 -5.34
CA LEU A 309 -14.11 -8.66 -5.64
C LEU A 309 -13.69 -9.38 -6.91
N LEU A 310 -13.55 -10.70 -6.83
CA LEU A 310 -13.24 -11.57 -7.97
C LEU A 310 -14.42 -12.49 -8.26
N ILE A 311 -14.89 -12.46 -9.49
CA ILE A 311 -15.98 -13.32 -10.00
C ILE A 311 -15.38 -14.28 -11.04
N LEU A 312 -15.59 -15.58 -10.86
CA LEU A 312 -15.04 -16.62 -11.70
C LEU A 312 -16.18 -17.45 -12.34
N SER A 313 -15.97 -17.88 -13.56
CA SER A 313 -16.85 -18.88 -14.20
C SER A 313 -16.02 -19.83 -15.05
N SER A 314 -16.36 -21.11 -15.01
CA SER A 314 -15.72 -22.21 -15.74
C SER A 314 -16.49 -22.63 -16.97
N SER A 315 -17.61 -22.00 -17.26
CA SER A 315 -18.56 -22.33 -18.32
C SER A 315 -18.52 -21.28 -19.45
N THR A 316 -19.68 -20.95 -20.01
CA THR A 316 -19.83 -20.04 -21.15
C THR A 316 -19.74 -18.56 -20.75
N PHE A 317 -19.63 -17.70 -21.74
CA PHE A 317 -19.65 -16.25 -21.54
C PHE A 317 -21.01 -15.78 -20.97
N GLU A 318 -22.11 -16.38 -21.42
CA GLU A 318 -23.45 -16.06 -20.90
C GLU A 318 -23.60 -16.41 -19.43
N ASP A 319 -23.10 -17.59 -19.00
CA ASP A 319 -23.06 -17.96 -17.57
C ASP A 319 -22.26 -16.94 -16.76
N HIS A 320 -21.14 -16.43 -17.32
CA HIS A 320 -20.35 -15.40 -16.66
C HIS A 320 -21.13 -14.09 -16.53
N LEU A 321 -21.86 -13.66 -17.57
CA LEU A 321 -22.68 -12.46 -17.51
C LEU A 321 -23.82 -12.60 -16.49
N ASP A 322 -24.47 -13.75 -16.39
CA ASP A 322 -25.52 -14.01 -15.39
C ASP A 322 -24.98 -13.93 -13.97
N LYS A 323 -23.82 -14.51 -13.71
CA LYS A 323 -23.11 -14.43 -12.42
C LYS A 323 -22.72 -13.00 -12.08
N LEU A 324 -22.14 -12.29 -13.06
CA LEU A 324 -21.77 -10.88 -12.91
C LEU A 324 -23.00 -10.02 -12.63
N GLY A 325 -24.11 -10.23 -13.35
CA GLY A 325 -25.35 -9.51 -13.15
C GLY A 325 -25.90 -9.66 -11.73
N LYS A 326 -25.87 -10.88 -11.17
CA LYS A 326 -26.27 -11.11 -9.77
C LYS A 326 -25.40 -10.34 -8.77
N VAL A 327 -24.09 -10.29 -9.01
CA VAL A 327 -23.16 -9.52 -8.16
C VAL A 327 -23.45 -8.03 -8.27
N LEU A 328 -23.59 -7.49 -9.49
CA LEU A 328 -23.90 -6.08 -9.71
C LEU A 328 -25.23 -5.68 -9.07
N GLN A 329 -26.26 -6.53 -9.18
CA GLN A 329 -27.55 -6.28 -8.52
C GLN A 329 -27.41 -6.17 -7.01
N ARG A 330 -26.71 -7.09 -6.35
CA ARG A 330 -26.48 -7.06 -4.90
C ARG A 330 -25.72 -5.81 -4.45
N LEU A 331 -24.70 -5.42 -5.20
CA LEU A 331 -23.94 -4.18 -4.92
C LEU A 331 -24.83 -2.95 -5.04
N GLN A 332 -25.70 -2.91 -6.06
CA GLN A 332 -26.65 -1.83 -6.28
C GLN A 332 -27.68 -1.75 -5.15
N ASP A 333 -28.26 -2.87 -4.76
CA ASP A 333 -29.26 -2.97 -3.69
C ASP A 333 -28.69 -2.48 -2.34
N LYS A 334 -27.42 -2.76 -2.09
CA LYS A 334 -26.70 -2.28 -0.90
C LYS A 334 -26.16 -0.86 -1.01
N GLY A 335 -26.35 -0.21 -2.14
CA GLY A 335 -25.92 1.18 -2.34
C GLY A 335 -24.42 1.36 -2.52
N LEU A 336 -23.70 0.31 -2.88
CA LEU A 336 -22.27 0.37 -3.18
C LEU A 336 -22.01 1.02 -4.55
N ARG A 337 -20.74 1.39 -4.79
CA ARG A 337 -20.31 1.97 -6.06
C ARG A 337 -19.02 1.30 -6.51
N LEU A 338 -18.79 1.26 -7.82
CA LEU A 338 -17.66 0.61 -8.47
C LEU A 338 -16.83 1.61 -9.27
N ASN A 339 -15.55 1.31 -9.38
CA ASN A 339 -14.63 2.04 -10.22
C ASN A 339 -14.40 1.26 -11.54
N ALA A 340 -15.15 1.58 -12.59
CA ALA A 340 -15.04 0.89 -13.87
C ALA A 340 -13.63 0.95 -14.49
N PRO A 341 -12.90 2.09 -14.50
CA PRO A 341 -11.53 2.15 -14.99
C PRO A 341 -10.52 1.24 -14.28
N LYS A 342 -10.78 0.87 -13.03
CA LYS A 342 -9.92 -0.05 -12.27
C LYS A 342 -10.44 -1.48 -12.27
N SER A 343 -11.65 -1.68 -12.75
CA SER A 343 -12.25 -3.02 -12.86
C SER A 343 -11.82 -3.68 -14.17
N THR A 344 -11.68 -4.99 -14.13
CA THR A 344 -11.35 -5.83 -15.30
C THR A 344 -12.49 -6.79 -15.56
N PHE A 345 -12.96 -6.90 -16.77
CA PHE A 345 -14.18 -7.65 -17.11
C PHE A 345 -13.90 -8.83 -18.03
N ALA A 346 -14.46 -9.98 -17.68
CA ALA A 346 -14.58 -11.19 -18.50
C ALA A 346 -13.29 -11.58 -19.25
N THR A 347 -12.16 -11.59 -18.56
CA THR A 347 -10.84 -11.92 -19.10
C THR A 347 -10.43 -13.36 -18.76
N ASP A 348 -9.50 -13.91 -19.52
CA ASP A 348 -8.86 -15.21 -19.28
C ASP A 348 -7.57 -15.13 -18.46
N GLU A 349 -7.08 -13.92 -18.23
CA GLU A 349 -5.94 -13.62 -17.36
C GLU A 349 -6.24 -12.36 -16.54
N ILE A 350 -6.07 -12.44 -15.20
CA ILE A 350 -6.44 -11.34 -14.32
C ILE A 350 -5.45 -11.17 -13.17
N GLU A 351 -5.15 -9.93 -12.84
CA GLU A 351 -4.37 -9.61 -11.63
C GLU A 351 -5.27 -9.59 -10.39
N TYR A 352 -4.92 -10.40 -9.39
CA TYR A 352 -5.64 -10.48 -8.13
C TYR A 352 -4.68 -10.71 -6.96
N LEU A 353 -4.78 -9.91 -5.91
CA LEU A 353 -3.98 -10.01 -4.69
C LEU A 353 -2.47 -10.19 -4.95
N GLY A 354 -1.90 -9.48 -5.91
CA GLY A 354 -0.46 -9.52 -6.22
C GLY A 354 -0.02 -10.73 -7.04
N TYR A 355 -0.94 -11.53 -7.55
CA TYR A 355 -0.72 -12.66 -8.45
C TYR A 355 -1.43 -12.43 -9.77
N THR A 356 -0.98 -13.12 -10.80
CA THR A 356 -1.68 -13.23 -12.06
C THR A 356 -2.37 -14.60 -12.11
N LEU A 357 -3.69 -14.58 -12.19
CA LEU A 357 -4.52 -15.77 -12.37
C LEU A 357 -4.76 -15.96 -13.86
N THR A 358 -4.51 -17.16 -14.35
CA THR A 358 -4.75 -17.55 -15.75
C THR A 358 -5.66 -18.76 -15.80
N ARG A 359 -6.21 -19.11 -16.94
CA ARG A 359 -6.96 -20.38 -17.12
C ARG A 359 -6.18 -21.61 -16.68
N ASN A 360 -4.86 -21.56 -16.81
CA ASN A 360 -3.97 -22.68 -16.56
C ASN A 360 -3.40 -22.73 -15.15
N GLY A 361 -3.55 -21.68 -14.34
CA GLY A 361 -3.03 -21.64 -12.99
C GLY A 361 -2.60 -20.24 -12.54
N ILE A 362 -1.81 -20.21 -11.48
CA ILE A 362 -1.42 -19.02 -10.73
C ILE A 362 0.06 -18.75 -10.92
N LYS A 363 0.42 -17.53 -11.29
CA LYS A 363 1.81 -17.07 -11.41
C LYS A 363 2.02 -15.73 -10.65
N PRO A 364 3.26 -15.37 -10.27
CA PRO A 364 3.54 -14.04 -9.75
C PRO A 364 3.23 -12.98 -10.80
N GLN A 365 2.86 -11.77 -10.36
CA GLN A 365 2.74 -10.63 -11.27
C GLN A 365 4.09 -10.31 -11.94
N GLU A 366 4.11 -10.18 -13.25
CA GLU A 366 5.31 -9.93 -14.05
C GLU A 366 6.03 -8.64 -13.64
N GLU A 367 5.27 -7.56 -13.36
CA GLU A 367 5.83 -6.30 -12.85
C GLU A 367 6.58 -6.48 -11.52
N LYS A 368 6.08 -7.37 -10.64
CA LYS A 368 6.74 -7.66 -9.36
C LYS A 368 7.99 -8.51 -9.55
N VAL A 369 7.93 -9.50 -10.43
CA VAL A 369 9.10 -10.32 -10.80
C VAL A 369 10.19 -9.41 -11.36
N SER A 370 9.88 -8.56 -12.33
CA SER A 370 10.81 -7.59 -12.94
C SER A 370 11.41 -6.65 -11.89
N ALA A 371 10.59 -6.17 -10.94
CA ALA A 371 11.07 -5.33 -9.84
C ALA A 371 12.07 -6.07 -8.92
N ILE A 372 11.85 -7.38 -8.66
CA ILE A 372 12.77 -8.20 -7.86
C ILE A 372 14.09 -8.42 -8.64
N LEU A 373 14.00 -8.72 -9.93
CA LEU A 373 15.18 -8.92 -10.78
C LEU A 373 16.05 -7.66 -10.89
N ALA A 374 15.44 -6.48 -10.82
CA ALA A 374 16.14 -5.20 -10.84
C ALA A 374 16.81 -4.82 -9.49
N LEU A 375 16.55 -5.58 -8.40
CA LEU A 375 17.15 -5.28 -7.10
C LEU A 375 18.68 -5.41 -7.16
N GLN A 376 19.36 -4.44 -6.52
CA GLN A 376 20.80 -4.49 -6.27
C GLN A 376 21.08 -5.22 -4.96
N PRO A 377 22.30 -5.79 -4.79
CA PRO A 377 22.70 -6.38 -3.54
C PRO A 377 22.50 -5.43 -2.36
N PRO A 378 21.96 -5.91 -1.23
CA PRO A 378 21.73 -5.05 -0.07
C PRO A 378 23.05 -4.63 0.59
N THR A 379 23.13 -3.38 1.03
CA THR A 379 24.32 -2.80 1.68
C THR A 379 24.23 -2.80 3.20
N ASN A 380 23.12 -3.26 3.77
CA ASN A 380 22.92 -3.36 5.23
C ASN A 380 21.77 -4.32 5.58
N VAL A 381 21.70 -4.70 6.86
CA VAL A 381 20.67 -5.63 7.40
C VAL A 381 19.25 -5.16 7.14
N LYS A 382 19.00 -3.84 7.17
CA LYS A 382 17.65 -3.31 6.93
C LYS A 382 17.19 -3.51 5.49
N GLN A 383 18.10 -3.30 4.54
CA GLN A 383 17.83 -3.58 3.12
C GLN A 383 17.68 -5.08 2.89
N LEU A 384 18.53 -5.92 3.49
CA LEU A 384 18.42 -7.37 3.37
C LEU A 384 17.06 -7.88 3.90
N ARG A 385 16.61 -7.41 5.07
CA ARG A 385 15.28 -7.76 5.59
C ARG A 385 14.16 -7.36 4.64
N ARG A 386 14.31 -6.24 3.94
CA ARG A 386 13.32 -5.80 2.94
C ARG A 386 13.30 -6.74 1.73
N VAL A 387 14.46 -7.13 1.23
CA VAL A 387 14.59 -8.11 0.13
C VAL A 387 13.95 -9.44 0.51
N LEU A 388 14.32 -9.97 1.68
CA LEU A 388 13.76 -11.23 2.17
C LEU A 388 12.23 -11.14 2.36
N GLY A 389 11.72 -10.01 2.82
CA GLY A 389 10.28 -9.79 2.96
C GLY A 389 9.53 -9.83 1.63
N ILE A 390 10.12 -9.26 0.56
CA ILE A 390 9.54 -9.30 -0.79
C ILE A 390 9.53 -10.74 -1.33
N ILE A 391 10.64 -11.47 -1.18
CA ILE A 391 10.75 -12.87 -1.63
C ILE A 391 9.77 -13.77 -0.86
N GLN A 392 9.60 -13.52 0.44
CA GLN A 392 8.72 -14.29 1.31
C GLN A 392 7.24 -14.17 0.92
N TYR A 393 6.84 -13.11 0.23
CA TYR A 393 5.46 -12.94 -0.25
C TYR A 393 5.04 -14.06 -1.21
N TYR A 394 5.95 -14.50 -2.09
CA TYR A 394 5.73 -15.55 -3.08
C TYR A 394 6.27 -16.91 -2.65
N ARG A 395 6.40 -17.16 -1.36
CA ARG A 395 7.07 -18.33 -0.79
C ARG A 395 6.54 -19.68 -1.27
N ASP A 396 5.26 -19.74 -1.62
CA ASP A 396 4.57 -20.99 -1.95
C ASP A 396 4.71 -21.35 -3.46
N ILE A 397 5.35 -20.46 -4.26
CA ILE A 397 5.57 -20.67 -5.70
C ILE A 397 6.94 -21.30 -5.99
N TRP A 398 7.94 -21.11 -5.11
CA TRP A 398 9.31 -21.47 -5.42
C TRP A 398 9.82 -22.69 -4.64
N GLU A 399 10.40 -23.61 -5.39
CA GLU A 399 11.04 -24.80 -4.83
C GLU A 399 12.33 -24.43 -4.06
N LYS A 400 12.77 -25.31 -3.11
CA LYS A 400 14.07 -25.23 -2.40
C LYS A 400 14.44 -23.84 -1.86
N ARG A 401 13.48 -22.95 -1.71
CA ARG A 401 13.68 -21.56 -1.31
C ARG A 401 14.50 -21.42 -0.03
N THR A 402 14.26 -22.28 0.96
CA THR A 402 14.91 -22.17 2.27
C THR A 402 16.40 -22.39 2.18
N ASP A 403 16.87 -23.34 1.36
CA ASP A 403 18.31 -23.58 1.13
C ASP A 403 18.96 -22.39 0.43
N LEU A 404 18.33 -21.89 -0.63
CA LEU A 404 18.84 -20.73 -1.37
C LEU A 404 18.93 -19.48 -0.48
N LEU A 405 17.98 -19.29 0.42
CA LEU A 405 17.95 -18.14 1.32
C LEU A 405 18.73 -18.33 2.62
N ALA A 406 19.23 -19.55 2.91
CA ALA A 406 19.92 -19.84 4.18
C ALA A 406 21.08 -18.87 4.46
N PRO A 407 22.04 -18.60 3.53
CA PRO A 407 23.13 -17.68 3.80
C PRO A 407 22.63 -16.26 4.13
N LEU A 408 21.61 -15.78 3.41
CA LEU A 408 21.04 -14.44 3.60
C LEU A 408 20.25 -14.32 4.92
N THR A 409 19.55 -15.37 5.32
CA THR A 409 18.80 -15.39 6.60
C THR A 409 19.74 -15.51 7.80
N ASP A 410 20.85 -16.26 7.66
CA ASP A 410 21.87 -16.40 8.70
C ASP A 410 22.59 -15.06 8.93
N LEU A 411 22.96 -14.35 7.87
CA LEU A 411 23.53 -13.01 7.93
C LEU A 411 22.61 -12.02 8.67
N VAL A 412 21.28 -12.10 8.49
CA VAL A 412 20.33 -11.30 9.28
C VAL A 412 20.35 -11.67 10.76
N GLY A 413 20.53 -12.95 11.09
CA GLY A 413 20.68 -13.42 12.47
C GLY A 413 21.96 -12.92 13.14
N GLU A 414 23.08 -12.98 12.43
CA GLU A 414 24.41 -12.57 12.90
C GLU A 414 24.50 -11.06 13.14
N CYS A 415 24.04 -10.27 12.19
CA CYS A 415 24.12 -8.80 12.22
C CYS A 415 22.90 -8.13 12.85
N GLY A 416 21.80 -8.86 13.10
CA GLY A 416 20.51 -8.31 13.53
C GLY A 416 20.38 -8.10 15.03
N THR A 417 19.65 -7.06 15.43
CA THR A 417 19.22 -6.85 16.82
C THR A 417 17.96 -7.65 17.11
N THR A 418 18.07 -8.80 17.77
CA THR A 418 16.93 -9.38 18.49
C THR A 418 16.83 -8.71 19.86
N LYS A 419 15.74 -7.97 20.11
CA LYS A 419 15.42 -7.38 21.42
C LYS A 419 15.07 -8.43 22.50
N THR A 420 15.03 -9.69 22.15
CA THR A 420 14.65 -10.81 23.03
C THR A 420 15.85 -11.73 23.25
N THR A 421 16.40 -11.65 24.40
CA THR A 421 17.52 -12.39 25.02
C THR A 421 18.83 -11.65 25.00
N LYS A 422 19.02 -10.79 26.02
CA LYS A 422 20.35 -10.40 26.49
C LYS A 422 21.07 -11.65 27.06
N LYS A 423 21.63 -12.50 26.20
CA LYS A 423 22.79 -13.29 26.60
C LYS A 423 23.98 -12.33 26.62
N LYS A 424 24.41 -11.96 27.84
CA LYS A 424 25.63 -11.20 28.06
C LYS A 424 26.77 -11.89 27.31
N GLY A 425 27.42 -11.22 26.37
CA GLY A 425 28.75 -11.59 25.91
C GLY A 425 29.00 -11.80 24.41
N THR A 426 28.00 -11.85 23.53
CA THR A 426 28.26 -11.95 22.07
C THR A 426 28.34 -10.57 21.43
N LYS A 427 29.54 -10.17 20.99
CA LYS A 427 29.72 -9.01 20.10
C LYS A 427 28.92 -9.23 18.84
N LYS A 428 28.10 -8.26 18.43
CA LYS A 428 27.43 -8.26 17.13
C LYS A 428 28.47 -8.32 16.02
N ALA A 429 28.24 -9.19 15.03
CA ALA A 429 29.03 -9.13 13.81
C ALA A 429 28.72 -7.81 13.07
N SER A 430 29.75 -7.16 12.55
CA SER A 430 29.59 -6.05 11.63
C SER A 430 28.95 -6.56 10.33
N TRP A 431 28.26 -5.68 9.61
CA TRP A 431 27.73 -6.01 8.29
C TRP A 431 28.88 -6.44 7.37
N HIS A 432 28.69 -7.58 6.72
CA HIS A 432 29.59 -8.10 5.68
C HIS A 432 28.74 -8.69 4.55
N TRP A 433 29.29 -8.74 3.36
CA TRP A 433 28.65 -9.31 2.18
C TRP A 433 29.69 -10.01 1.35
N ASP A 434 29.74 -11.34 1.45
CA ASP A 434 30.73 -12.18 0.85
C ASP A 434 30.18 -12.90 -0.39
N ASP A 435 31.02 -13.62 -1.11
CA ASP A 435 30.65 -14.35 -2.33
C ASP A 435 29.49 -15.33 -2.11
N ILE A 436 29.43 -15.97 -0.95
CA ILE A 436 28.35 -16.89 -0.60
C ILE A 436 26.98 -16.16 -0.56
N HIS A 437 26.96 -14.93 -0.06
CA HIS A 437 25.75 -14.10 -0.01
C HIS A 437 25.36 -13.62 -1.40
N GLN A 438 26.37 -13.25 -2.21
CA GLN A 438 26.14 -12.83 -3.60
C GLN A 438 25.60 -14.00 -4.44
N GLN A 439 26.20 -15.20 -4.32
CA GLN A 439 25.71 -16.39 -5.02
C GLN A 439 24.28 -16.76 -4.60
N ALA A 440 23.96 -16.69 -3.31
CA ALA A 440 22.60 -16.92 -2.82
C ALA A 440 21.59 -15.90 -3.39
N PHE A 441 22.00 -14.62 -3.45
CA PHE A 441 21.17 -13.55 -4.00
C PHE A 441 20.91 -13.74 -5.50
N GLU A 442 21.93 -14.06 -6.29
CA GLU A 442 21.78 -14.33 -7.72
C GLU A 442 21.00 -15.62 -8.00
N SER A 443 21.22 -16.67 -7.19
CA SER A 443 20.50 -17.94 -7.32
C SER A 443 19.01 -17.76 -7.08
N ILE A 444 18.60 -16.96 -6.08
CA ILE A 444 17.18 -16.69 -5.84
C ILE A 444 16.57 -15.85 -6.95
N LYS A 445 17.31 -14.88 -7.52
CA LYS A 445 16.85 -14.11 -8.69
C LYS A 445 16.66 -15.02 -9.90
N ALA A 446 17.61 -15.91 -10.17
CA ALA A 446 17.51 -16.89 -11.26
C ALA A 446 16.33 -17.85 -11.08
N MET A 447 16.04 -18.25 -9.85
CA MET A 447 14.85 -19.08 -9.54
C MET A 447 13.55 -18.31 -9.79
N ILE A 448 13.48 -17.04 -9.36
CA ILE A 448 12.30 -16.17 -9.53
C ILE A 448 12.06 -15.86 -11.01
N ALA A 449 13.11 -15.79 -11.81
CA ALA A 449 13.02 -15.57 -13.26
C ALA A 449 12.40 -16.76 -14.02
N ARG A 450 12.28 -17.95 -13.40
CA ARG A 450 11.60 -19.08 -14.02
C ARG A 450 10.10 -18.82 -14.06
N ASP A 451 9.48 -19.06 -15.18
CA ASP A 451 8.03 -18.96 -15.36
C ASP A 451 7.34 -20.20 -14.75
N ILE A 452 7.16 -20.15 -13.42
CA ILE A 452 6.50 -21.23 -12.68
C ILE A 452 5.02 -20.87 -12.56
N VAL A 453 4.18 -21.73 -13.11
CA VAL A 453 2.73 -21.68 -13.00
C VAL A 453 2.26 -22.79 -12.08
N LEU A 454 1.67 -22.42 -10.94
CA LEU A 454 1.00 -23.39 -10.05
C LEU A 454 -0.37 -23.74 -10.61
N ALA A 455 -0.65 -25.05 -10.72
CA ALA A 455 -1.96 -25.51 -11.15
C ALA A 455 -3.03 -25.25 -10.06
N TYR A 456 -4.28 -25.09 -10.49
CA TYR A 456 -5.40 -25.10 -9.55
C TYR A 456 -5.61 -26.51 -9.00
N PRO A 457 -5.90 -26.66 -7.70
CA PRO A 457 -6.22 -27.96 -7.12
C PRO A 457 -7.57 -28.44 -7.61
N ASP A 458 -7.66 -29.73 -7.92
CA ASP A 458 -8.92 -30.45 -8.20
C ASP A 458 -9.13 -31.45 -7.07
N PHE A 459 -9.96 -31.11 -6.10
CA PHE A 459 -10.20 -31.93 -4.90
C PHE A 459 -10.91 -33.26 -5.20
N SER A 460 -11.44 -33.48 -6.41
CA SER A 460 -11.99 -34.76 -6.85
C SER A 460 -10.92 -35.77 -7.27
N LYS A 461 -9.67 -35.31 -7.49
CA LYS A 461 -8.55 -36.13 -7.95
C LYS A 461 -7.51 -36.34 -6.85
N LYS A 462 -6.70 -37.39 -7.02
CA LYS A 462 -5.63 -37.71 -6.09
C LYS A 462 -4.51 -36.66 -6.16
N PHE A 463 -4.02 -36.29 -4.97
CA PHE A 463 -2.80 -35.51 -4.82
C PHE A 463 -1.59 -36.44 -4.70
N VAL A 464 -0.50 -36.05 -5.32
CA VAL A 464 0.80 -36.72 -5.16
C VAL A 464 1.72 -35.76 -4.42
N ILE A 465 2.32 -36.23 -3.32
CA ILE A 465 3.24 -35.45 -2.50
C ILE A 465 4.63 -36.05 -2.63
N TYR A 466 5.58 -35.25 -3.10
CA TYR A 466 7.00 -35.59 -3.05
C TYR A 466 7.64 -34.85 -1.91
N THR A 467 8.35 -35.58 -1.06
CA THR A 467 9.04 -35.02 0.10
C THR A 467 10.54 -35.22 -0.02
N ASP A 468 11.30 -34.24 0.42
CA ASP A 468 12.75 -34.25 0.50
C ASP A 468 13.20 -33.69 1.83
N ALA A 469 14.23 -34.29 2.44
CA ALA A 469 14.75 -33.86 3.72
C ALA A 469 16.27 -33.84 3.70
N SER A 470 16.85 -32.73 4.13
CA SER A 470 18.27 -32.60 4.38
C SER A 470 18.55 -32.29 5.85
N LYS A 471 19.82 -32.29 6.25
CA LYS A 471 20.21 -31.85 7.61
C LYS A 471 19.82 -30.39 7.92
N ARG A 472 19.38 -29.60 6.95
CA ARG A 472 19.09 -28.17 7.11
C ARG A 472 17.63 -27.82 6.89
N GLN A 473 16.91 -28.60 6.07
CA GLN A 473 15.53 -28.25 5.70
C GLN A 473 14.65 -29.47 5.42
N LEU A 474 13.35 -29.24 5.48
CA LEU A 474 12.31 -30.08 4.90
C LEU A 474 11.77 -29.41 3.65
N GLY A 475 11.70 -30.16 2.55
CA GLY A 475 11.11 -29.76 1.29
C GLY A 475 9.91 -30.66 0.95
N ALA A 476 8.91 -30.11 0.28
CA ALA A 476 7.86 -30.90 -0.33
C ALA A 476 7.27 -30.15 -1.55
N VAL A 477 6.73 -30.92 -2.49
CA VAL A 477 5.90 -30.43 -3.57
C VAL A 477 4.63 -31.25 -3.63
N ILE A 478 3.50 -30.56 -3.74
CA ILE A 478 2.20 -31.18 -3.99
C ILE A 478 1.91 -31.04 -5.47
N THR A 479 1.56 -32.12 -6.13
CA THR A 479 1.28 -32.15 -7.58
C THR A 479 -0.02 -32.88 -7.88
N GLN A 480 -0.62 -32.53 -9.02
CA GLN A 480 -1.67 -33.29 -9.71
C GLN A 480 -1.37 -33.32 -11.21
N ASN A 481 -1.55 -34.46 -11.85
CA ASN A 481 -1.27 -34.61 -13.27
C ASN A 481 0.15 -34.10 -13.66
N ASN A 482 1.14 -34.36 -12.83
CA ASN A 482 2.52 -33.90 -12.96
C ASN A 482 2.70 -32.37 -12.98
N ARG A 483 1.69 -31.60 -12.56
CA ARG A 483 1.78 -30.14 -12.43
C ARG A 483 1.86 -29.74 -10.95
N PRO A 484 2.75 -28.81 -10.57
CA PRO A 484 2.86 -28.35 -9.20
C PRO A 484 1.62 -27.53 -8.81
N ILE A 485 1.14 -27.76 -7.58
CA ILE A 485 0.07 -26.99 -6.94
C ILE A 485 0.67 -26.08 -5.87
N ALA A 486 1.62 -26.60 -5.08
CA ALA A 486 2.27 -25.83 -4.03
C ALA A 486 3.65 -26.41 -3.71
N PHE A 487 4.57 -25.52 -3.36
CA PHE A 487 5.88 -25.88 -2.81
C PHE A 487 5.92 -25.56 -1.32
N PHE A 488 6.49 -26.49 -0.55
CA PHE A 488 6.77 -26.31 0.85
C PHE A 488 8.26 -26.35 1.10
N SER A 489 8.78 -25.41 1.89
CA SER A 489 10.18 -25.38 2.28
C SER A 489 10.31 -24.77 3.68
N ARG A 490 10.91 -25.51 4.61
CA ARG A 490 11.07 -25.14 6.02
C ARG A 490 12.48 -25.42 6.50
N LYS A 491 13.16 -24.40 7.03
CA LYS A 491 14.44 -24.55 7.73
C LYS A 491 14.24 -25.28 9.06
N LEU A 492 15.11 -26.25 9.34
CA LEU A 492 15.16 -26.92 10.64
C LEU A 492 15.81 -25.99 11.68
N ASN A 493 15.35 -26.09 12.91
CA ASN A 493 15.98 -25.42 14.05
C ASN A 493 17.07 -26.31 14.65
N SER A 494 17.89 -25.75 15.55
CA SER A 494 19.01 -26.46 16.19
C SER A 494 18.62 -27.70 17.02
N ALA A 495 17.33 -27.86 17.34
CA ALA A 495 16.84 -29.06 18.05
C ALA A 495 16.32 -30.14 17.07
N GLN A 496 16.18 -29.79 15.79
CA GLN A 496 15.68 -30.68 14.72
C GLN A 496 16.81 -31.17 13.80
N THR A 497 17.98 -30.57 13.90
CA THR A 497 19.24 -30.97 13.26
C THR A 497 20.04 -31.86 14.19
#